data_e413cf7175bdb35f5b1f23c8bcb2ba82
#
_entry.id   e413cf7175bdb35f5b1f23c8bcb2ba82
#
_cell.length_a   1.000
_cell.length_b   1.000
_cell.length_c   1.000
_cell.angle_alpha   90.00
_cell.angle_beta   90.00
_cell.angle_gamma   90.00
#
_symmetry.space_group_name_H-M   'P 1'
#
loop_
_entity.id
_entity.type
_entity.pdbx_description
1 polymer ?
#
loop_
_entity_poly.entity_id
_entity_poly.type
_entity_poly.pdbx_seq_one_letter_code
_entity_poly.pdbx_strand_id
1 'polypeptide(L)'
;MRVALLSDVYFPRVNGVSTSIETFRRELPGFGVQTLLVAPTYGGESAAPDLIRLPARPVPRDPEDRLMGYRAALALEQRLRDEAVDLIHIQTPFVAHYAGLRLARRLKLPVLATYHTLFEEYLHHYLPVAPSGALRGIARRLSRGQCNALDRVIVPSQAMAKRLASYGVTTRREILPTGIPCAQFAGGNGAGFRQRLGISPTRPVALYVGRVAFEKNISFLIEATDRARATLPDVLLLIAGEGPARAALAAQVAARGLGENVRVLDYLDRSTELPDCYAAADLFVFASRTETQGLVLLEALAAGTPVLALAEMGTAEILAPGEGTVTSPDDPIAFASLMADLLTDRAWLAALARAAPTHASRWSDQGLAGRLAHLYSDVLAGHAPRN
;
A
#
# COMPACT_ATOMS: atom_id res chain seq x y z
N MET A 1 20.53 -17.35 5.18
CA MET A 1 20.50 -16.53 3.97
C MET A 1 20.42 -15.06 4.37
N ARG A 2 21.20 -14.21 3.72
CA ARG A 2 21.21 -12.76 3.98
C ARG A 2 20.85 -11.96 2.72
N VAL A 3 19.81 -11.10 2.81
CA VAL A 3 19.26 -10.35 1.68
C VAL A 3 19.47 -8.85 1.89
N ALA A 4 20.08 -8.17 0.93
CA ALA A 4 20.16 -6.71 0.92
C ALA A 4 18.88 -6.12 0.30
N LEU A 5 18.10 -5.38 1.07
CA LEU A 5 16.95 -4.63 0.61
C LEU A 5 17.39 -3.20 0.27
N LEU A 6 17.14 -2.71 -0.95
CA LEU A 6 17.47 -1.34 -1.35
C LEU A 6 16.19 -0.56 -1.65
N SER A 7 16.01 0.57 -0.98
CA SER A 7 14.82 1.42 -1.12
C SER A 7 15.16 2.90 -1.10
N ASP A 8 14.52 3.70 -1.95
CA ASP A 8 14.57 5.17 -1.91
C ASP A 8 13.56 5.77 -0.91
N VAL A 9 12.76 4.93 -0.24
CA VAL A 9 11.79 5.33 0.77
C VAL A 9 11.75 4.33 1.93
N TYR A 10 11.69 4.85 3.14
CA TYR A 10 11.50 4.07 4.37
C TYR A 10 11.06 4.99 5.50
N PHE A 11 10.71 4.43 6.67
CA PHE A 11 10.35 5.23 7.82
C PHE A 11 11.42 6.31 8.14
N PRO A 12 11.00 7.49 8.58
CA PRO A 12 9.68 7.89 9.10
C PRO A 12 8.62 8.15 8.03
N ARG A 13 8.95 8.08 6.74
CA ARG A 13 7.96 8.21 5.65
C ARG A 13 7.04 7.00 5.62
N VAL A 14 5.79 7.15 6.08
CA VAL A 14 4.77 6.09 6.08
C VAL A 14 4.06 6.04 4.73
N ASN A 15 4.20 4.92 4.03
CA ASN A 15 3.45 4.60 2.80
C ASN A 15 3.42 3.08 2.59
N GLY A 16 2.74 2.61 1.53
CA GLY A 16 2.62 1.18 1.22
C GLY A 16 3.96 0.48 1.02
N VAL A 17 4.99 1.18 0.51
CA VAL A 17 6.34 0.61 0.30
C VAL A 17 7.06 0.42 1.62
N SER A 18 7.13 1.46 2.46
CA SER A 18 7.78 1.37 3.78
C SER A 18 7.08 0.35 4.68
N THR A 19 5.75 0.29 4.63
CA THR A 19 4.95 -0.73 5.34
C THR A 19 5.28 -2.14 4.85
N SER A 20 5.36 -2.35 3.54
CA SER A 20 5.72 -3.64 2.95
C SER A 20 7.12 -4.10 3.37
N ILE A 21 8.11 -3.20 3.27
CA ILE A 21 9.49 -3.49 3.68
C ILE A 21 9.52 -3.91 5.15
N GLU A 22 8.88 -3.14 6.04
CA GLU A 22 8.88 -3.44 7.47
C GLU A 22 8.17 -4.75 7.81
N THR A 23 7.03 -5.02 7.17
CA THR A 23 6.30 -6.28 7.34
C THR A 23 7.19 -7.48 7.03
N PHE A 24 7.86 -7.48 5.88
CA PHE A 24 8.74 -8.58 5.51
C PHE A 24 9.99 -8.65 6.38
N ARG A 25 10.62 -7.51 6.72
CA ARG A 25 11.80 -7.48 7.60
C ARG A 25 11.51 -8.08 8.97
N ARG A 26 10.34 -7.84 9.52
CA ARG A 26 9.92 -8.37 10.82
C ARG A 26 9.72 -9.88 10.79
N GLU A 27 9.13 -10.41 9.72
CA GLU A 27 8.72 -11.82 9.65
C GLU A 27 9.78 -12.76 9.06
N LEU A 28 10.62 -12.28 8.12
CA LEU A 28 11.63 -13.09 7.42
C LEU A 28 12.64 -13.81 8.33
N PRO A 29 13.08 -13.25 9.48
CA PRO A 29 13.96 -13.95 10.40
C PRO A 29 13.41 -15.30 10.89
N GLY A 30 12.07 -15.40 11.07
CA GLY A 30 11.39 -16.65 11.42
C GLY A 30 11.53 -17.75 10.35
N PHE A 31 11.92 -17.41 9.14
CA PHE A 31 12.16 -18.32 8.02
C PHE A 31 13.66 -18.43 7.66
N GLY A 32 14.56 -18.04 8.57
CA GLY A 32 16.01 -18.13 8.39
C GLY A 32 16.59 -17.12 7.39
N VAL A 33 15.85 -16.04 7.10
CA VAL A 33 16.31 -14.96 6.21
C VAL A 33 16.60 -13.70 7.01
N GLN A 34 17.86 -13.29 7.03
CA GLN A 34 18.28 -12.00 7.60
C GLN A 34 18.25 -10.92 6.51
N THR A 35 17.84 -9.72 6.88
CA THR A 35 17.78 -8.59 5.95
C THR A 35 18.74 -7.50 6.37
N LEU A 36 19.40 -6.87 5.38
CA LEU A 36 20.15 -5.64 5.54
C LEU A 36 19.48 -4.56 4.68
N LEU A 37 18.82 -3.58 5.31
CA LEU A 37 18.13 -2.53 4.57
C LEU A 37 19.05 -1.34 4.31
N VAL A 38 19.10 -0.91 3.06
CA VAL A 38 19.71 0.35 2.62
C VAL A 38 18.61 1.33 2.26
N ALA A 39 18.54 2.47 2.96
CA ALA A 39 17.48 3.46 2.81
C ALA A 39 18.01 4.89 2.98
N PRO A 40 17.28 5.92 2.51
CA PRO A 40 17.67 7.32 2.71
C PRO A 40 17.57 7.73 4.18
N THR A 41 18.38 8.69 4.60
CA THR A 41 18.19 9.41 5.86
C THR A 41 17.18 10.56 5.66
N TYR A 42 16.36 10.77 6.68
CA TYR A 42 15.47 11.92 6.82
C TYR A 42 15.97 12.91 7.89
N GLY A 43 16.95 12.46 8.71
CA GLY A 43 17.57 13.20 9.79
C GLY A 43 16.96 12.86 11.17
N GLY A 44 17.84 12.55 12.13
CA GLY A 44 17.42 12.25 13.51
C GLY A 44 16.97 10.81 13.80
N GLU A 45 17.08 9.89 12.82
CA GLU A 45 16.72 8.49 13.05
C GLU A 45 17.76 7.75 13.88
N SER A 46 17.29 6.86 14.75
CA SER A 46 18.17 5.97 15.52
C SER A 46 18.89 4.97 14.61
N ALA A 47 20.15 4.66 14.96
CA ALA A 47 20.91 3.63 14.29
C ALA A 47 20.34 2.24 14.61
N ALA A 48 20.29 1.38 13.61
CA ALA A 48 19.97 -0.04 13.77
C ALA A 48 21.02 -0.89 13.03
N PRO A 49 21.42 -2.04 13.56
CA PRO A 49 22.54 -2.83 13.02
C PRO A 49 22.27 -3.36 11.61
N ASP A 50 21.03 -3.60 11.27
CA ASP A 50 20.54 -4.14 10.00
C ASP A 50 19.96 -3.06 9.07
N LEU A 51 20.24 -1.76 9.36
CA LEU A 51 19.76 -0.61 8.59
C LEU A 51 20.91 0.36 8.30
N ILE A 52 21.20 0.55 7.04
CA ILE A 52 22.18 1.53 6.54
C ILE A 52 21.42 2.76 6.02
N ARG A 53 21.60 3.90 6.67
CA ARG A 53 21.06 5.18 6.21
C ARG A 53 22.07 5.89 5.32
N LEU A 54 21.65 6.23 4.10
CA LEU A 54 22.48 6.96 3.15
C LEU A 54 22.11 8.44 3.09
N PRO A 55 23.09 9.34 2.88
CA PRO A 55 22.82 10.74 2.61
C PRO A 55 21.83 10.89 1.44
N ALA A 56 20.83 11.73 1.62
CA ALA A 56 19.77 11.92 0.65
C ALA A 56 19.35 13.39 0.54
N ARG A 57 18.71 13.75 -0.57
CA ARG A 57 18.17 15.10 -0.82
C ARG A 57 16.65 15.03 -1.00
N PRO A 58 15.90 16.07 -0.60
CA PRO A 58 14.47 16.15 -0.88
C PRO A 58 14.21 16.10 -2.39
N VAL A 59 13.13 15.46 -2.78
CA VAL A 59 12.65 15.49 -4.17
C VAL A 59 11.99 16.85 -4.43
N PRO A 60 12.36 17.57 -5.51
CA PRO A 60 11.66 18.80 -5.88
C PRO A 60 10.14 18.57 -6.06
N ARG A 61 9.31 19.39 -5.44
CA ARG A 61 7.84 19.31 -5.43
C ARG A 61 7.22 18.16 -4.60
N ASP A 62 8.03 17.26 -4.07
CA ASP A 62 7.59 16.25 -3.10
C ASP A 62 8.62 16.16 -1.96
N PRO A 63 8.60 17.11 -1.02
CA PRO A 63 9.61 17.19 0.05
C PRO A 63 9.54 16.04 1.05
N GLU A 64 8.49 15.23 1.01
CA GLU A 64 8.35 14.04 1.85
C GLU A 64 9.19 12.87 1.31
N ASP A 65 9.47 12.83 0.01
CA ASP A 65 10.31 11.81 -0.61
C ASP A 65 11.78 12.25 -0.66
N ARG A 66 12.68 11.28 -0.68
CA ARG A 66 14.13 11.47 -0.67
C ARG A 66 14.79 10.75 -1.84
N LEU A 67 15.82 11.36 -2.41
CA LEU A 67 16.70 10.73 -3.38
C LEU A 67 18.04 10.41 -2.71
N MET A 68 18.38 9.13 -2.62
CA MET A 68 19.67 8.68 -2.10
C MET A 68 20.82 9.11 -3.03
N GLY A 69 22.02 9.25 -2.47
CA GLY A 69 23.23 9.45 -3.24
C GLY A 69 23.64 8.16 -3.99
N TYR A 70 23.59 8.15 -5.33
CA TYR A 70 23.98 6.97 -6.13
C TYR A 70 25.41 6.50 -5.84
N ARG A 71 26.37 7.42 -5.73
CA ARG A 71 27.77 7.08 -5.39
C ARG A 71 27.88 6.50 -3.98
N ALA A 72 27.12 7.03 -3.02
CA ALA A 72 27.10 6.51 -1.66
C ALA A 72 26.53 5.09 -1.61
N ALA A 73 25.51 4.80 -2.40
CA ALA A 73 24.96 3.44 -2.52
C ALA A 73 26.00 2.47 -3.13
N LEU A 74 26.73 2.87 -4.18
CA LEU A 74 27.77 2.04 -4.77
C LEU A 74 28.99 1.81 -3.85
N ALA A 75 29.29 2.73 -2.95
CA ALA A 75 30.37 2.58 -1.97
C ALA A 75 30.10 1.47 -0.94
N LEU A 76 28.89 0.95 -0.87
CA LEU A 76 28.53 -0.18 0.00
C LEU A 76 29.05 -1.54 -0.52
N GLU A 77 29.65 -1.62 -1.71
CA GLU A 77 30.09 -2.88 -2.32
C GLU A 77 30.91 -3.75 -1.37
N GLN A 78 31.94 -3.17 -0.73
CA GLN A 78 32.78 -3.92 0.23
C GLN A 78 31.98 -4.35 1.46
N ARG A 79 31.13 -3.48 2.00
CA ARG A 79 30.30 -3.83 3.15
C ARG A 79 29.33 -4.97 2.85
N LEU A 80 28.67 -4.96 1.68
CA LEU A 80 27.76 -6.06 1.29
C LEU A 80 28.52 -7.39 1.15
N ARG A 81 29.79 -7.34 0.72
CA ARG A 81 30.68 -8.50 0.66
C ARG A 81 31.04 -9.02 2.07
N ASP A 82 31.44 -8.12 2.97
CA ASP A 82 31.82 -8.45 4.35
C ASP A 82 30.62 -9.00 5.14
N GLU A 83 29.42 -8.50 4.85
CA GLU A 83 28.16 -8.97 5.43
C GLU A 83 27.67 -10.29 4.80
N ALA A 84 28.42 -10.87 3.85
CA ALA A 84 28.07 -12.11 3.13
C ALA A 84 26.66 -12.09 2.57
N VAL A 85 26.27 -11.00 1.87
CA VAL A 85 24.97 -10.88 1.22
C VAL A 85 24.85 -11.88 0.09
N ASP A 86 23.77 -12.66 0.07
CA ASP A 86 23.48 -13.70 -0.92
C ASP A 86 22.65 -13.18 -2.11
N LEU A 87 21.84 -12.13 -1.90
CA LEU A 87 20.85 -11.66 -2.87
C LEU A 87 20.55 -10.17 -2.66
N ILE A 88 20.27 -9.45 -3.75
CA ILE A 88 19.79 -8.05 -3.71
C ILE A 88 18.31 -8.00 -4.10
N HIS A 89 17.49 -7.38 -3.24
CA HIS A 89 16.08 -7.14 -3.49
C HIS A 89 15.77 -5.63 -3.49
N ILE A 90 15.43 -5.12 -4.66
CA ILE A 90 15.14 -3.70 -4.91
C ILE A 90 13.67 -3.42 -4.62
N GLN A 91 13.39 -2.32 -3.90
CA GLN A 91 12.03 -1.95 -3.48
C GLN A 91 11.46 -0.73 -4.24
N THR A 92 12.33 0.07 -4.88
CA THR A 92 11.93 1.31 -5.55
C THR A 92 12.64 1.48 -6.89
N PRO A 93 12.02 2.15 -7.88
CA PRO A 93 12.53 2.21 -9.25
C PRO A 93 13.54 3.34 -9.51
N PHE A 94 14.00 4.05 -8.47
CA PHE A 94 14.89 5.21 -8.63
C PHE A 94 16.35 4.84 -8.40
N VAL A 95 17.05 5.51 -7.49
CA VAL A 95 18.48 5.26 -7.22
C VAL A 95 18.71 3.83 -6.75
N ALA A 96 17.83 3.31 -5.89
CA ALA A 96 17.92 1.94 -5.40
C ALA A 96 17.96 0.91 -6.54
N HIS A 97 17.18 1.14 -7.61
CA HIS A 97 17.16 0.24 -8.76
C HIS A 97 18.50 0.20 -9.48
N TYR A 98 19.03 1.35 -9.88
CA TYR A 98 20.26 1.41 -10.68
C TYR A 98 21.49 1.03 -9.85
N ALA A 99 21.55 1.43 -8.58
CA ALA A 99 22.60 1.03 -7.67
C ALA A 99 22.56 -0.47 -7.37
N GLY A 100 21.37 -1.01 -7.10
CA GLY A 100 21.16 -2.43 -6.84
C GLY A 100 21.60 -3.31 -8.00
N LEU A 101 21.19 -2.97 -9.23
CA LEU A 101 21.66 -3.67 -10.44
C LEU A 101 23.17 -3.61 -10.61
N ARG A 102 23.78 -2.46 -10.34
CA ARG A 102 25.25 -2.31 -10.48
C ARG A 102 25.98 -3.11 -9.42
N LEU A 103 25.53 -3.10 -8.18
CA LEU A 103 26.08 -3.88 -7.07
C LEU A 103 25.94 -5.38 -7.33
N ALA A 104 24.76 -5.84 -7.75
CA ALA A 104 24.50 -7.23 -8.08
C ALA A 104 25.49 -7.76 -9.14
N ARG A 105 25.73 -7.00 -10.22
CA ARG A 105 26.71 -7.36 -11.26
C ARG A 105 28.14 -7.45 -10.72
N ARG A 106 28.57 -6.49 -9.88
CA ARG A 106 29.93 -6.46 -9.30
C ARG A 106 30.16 -7.58 -8.30
N LEU A 107 29.12 -7.91 -7.53
CA LEU A 107 29.15 -8.96 -6.51
C LEU A 107 28.80 -10.34 -7.07
N LYS A 108 28.33 -10.41 -8.33
CA LYS A 108 27.81 -11.62 -8.99
C LYS A 108 26.66 -12.25 -8.23
N LEU A 109 25.77 -11.43 -7.67
CA LEU A 109 24.59 -11.83 -6.91
C LEU A 109 23.33 -11.78 -7.77
N PRO A 110 22.33 -12.64 -7.51
CA PRO A 110 21.01 -12.51 -8.08
C PRO A 110 20.33 -11.22 -7.61
N VAL A 111 19.48 -10.66 -8.49
CA VAL A 111 18.76 -9.42 -8.21
C VAL A 111 17.30 -9.54 -8.60
N LEU A 112 16.43 -9.21 -7.67
CA LEU A 112 14.99 -9.12 -7.92
C LEU A 112 14.45 -7.76 -7.45
N ALA A 113 13.24 -7.40 -7.89
CA ALA A 113 12.57 -6.21 -7.42
C ALA A 113 11.09 -6.47 -7.16
N THR A 114 10.54 -5.78 -6.14
CA THR A 114 9.08 -5.66 -5.97
C THR A 114 8.59 -4.40 -6.67
N TYR A 115 7.60 -4.56 -7.54
CA TYR A 115 6.96 -3.48 -8.27
C TYR A 115 5.75 -2.97 -7.50
N HIS A 116 5.98 -2.06 -6.55
CA HIS A 116 4.96 -1.57 -5.63
C HIS A 116 4.01 -0.55 -6.24
N THR A 117 4.45 0.21 -7.26
CA THR A 117 3.77 1.42 -7.70
C THR A 117 3.56 1.43 -9.21
N LEU A 118 2.37 1.79 -9.66
CA LEU A 118 2.07 1.98 -11.06
C LEU A 118 2.72 3.29 -11.55
N PHE A 119 3.93 3.17 -12.12
CA PHE A 119 4.78 4.30 -12.45
C PHE A 119 4.15 5.29 -13.46
N GLU A 120 3.29 4.82 -14.37
CA GLU A 120 2.61 5.66 -15.35
C GLU A 120 1.63 6.66 -14.70
N GLU A 121 1.07 6.34 -13.53
CA GLU A 121 0.18 7.25 -12.80
C GLU A 121 0.97 8.30 -12.00
N TYR A 122 2.17 7.94 -11.55
CA TYR A 122 3.04 8.84 -10.79
C TYR A 122 3.71 9.92 -11.65
N LEU A 123 4.05 9.62 -12.90
CA LEU A 123 4.74 10.56 -13.79
C LEU A 123 3.95 11.84 -14.05
N HIS A 124 2.62 11.78 -14.03
CA HIS A 124 1.77 12.96 -14.16
C HIS A 124 1.95 13.98 -13.04
N HIS A 125 2.24 13.53 -11.83
CA HIS A 125 2.48 14.42 -10.70
C HIS A 125 3.80 15.17 -10.81
N TYR A 126 4.81 14.56 -11.43
CA TYR A 126 6.14 15.18 -11.59
C TYR A 126 6.26 16.02 -12.85
N LEU A 127 5.49 15.75 -13.91
CA LEU A 127 5.57 16.41 -15.21
C LEU A 127 4.16 16.81 -15.73
N PRO A 128 3.45 17.73 -15.05
CA PRO A 128 2.06 18.07 -15.40
C PRO A 128 1.90 18.77 -16.77
N VAL A 129 3.00 19.24 -17.38
CA VAL A 129 2.98 20.02 -18.64
C VAL A 129 3.11 19.13 -19.89
N ALA A 130 3.47 17.85 -19.75
CA ALA A 130 3.70 16.97 -20.89
C ALA A 130 2.40 16.23 -21.31
N PRO A 131 2.17 15.98 -22.62
CA PRO A 131 1.00 15.23 -23.10
C PRO A 131 0.92 13.84 -22.43
N SER A 132 -0.24 13.53 -21.88
CA SER A 132 -0.47 12.30 -21.08
C SER A 132 -0.09 11.00 -21.81
N GLY A 133 -0.30 10.95 -23.14
CA GLY A 133 0.04 9.78 -23.96
C GLY A 133 1.54 9.54 -24.10
N ALA A 134 2.35 10.60 -24.27
CA ALA A 134 3.80 10.52 -24.39
C ALA A 134 4.44 10.08 -23.06
N LEU A 135 3.97 10.67 -21.94
CA LEU A 135 4.44 10.29 -20.60
C LEU A 135 4.17 8.81 -20.29
N ARG A 136 2.99 8.31 -20.62
CA ARG A 136 2.66 6.88 -20.46
C ARG A 136 3.57 6.00 -21.30
N GLY A 137 3.87 6.37 -22.55
CA GLY A 137 4.81 5.65 -23.41
C GLY A 137 6.22 5.56 -22.81
N ILE A 138 6.72 6.68 -22.26
CA ILE A 138 8.03 6.74 -21.58
C ILE A 138 8.03 5.87 -20.33
N ALA A 139 7.00 5.98 -19.47
CA ALA A 139 6.86 5.18 -18.27
C ALA A 139 6.87 3.68 -18.55
N ARG A 140 6.12 3.25 -19.57
CA ARG A 140 6.07 1.83 -20.01
C ARG A 140 7.42 1.34 -20.50
N ARG A 141 8.11 2.15 -21.32
CA ARG A 141 9.45 1.79 -21.83
C ARG A 141 10.47 1.69 -20.70
N LEU A 142 10.40 2.63 -19.73
CA LEU A 142 11.27 2.63 -18.57
C LEU A 142 11.00 1.41 -17.70
N SER A 143 9.75 1.15 -17.31
CA SER A 143 9.33 0.00 -16.52
C SER A 143 9.74 -1.32 -17.20
N ARG A 144 9.56 -1.44 -18.53
CA ARG A 144 10.01 -2.60 -19.29
C ARG A 144 11.52 -2.80 -19.19
N GLY A 145 12.30 -1.73 -19.39
CA GLY A 145 13.77 -1.80 -19.33
C GLY A 145 14.26 -2.19 -17.93
N GLN A 146 13.68 -1.59 -16.91
CA GLN A 146 14.00 -1.88 -15.51
C GLN A 146 13.68 -3.34 -15.15
N CYS A 147 12.45 -3.77 -15.40
CA CYS A 147 12.03 -5.13 -15.07
C CYS A 147 12.82 -6.19 -15.84
N ASN A 148 13.13 -5.98 -17.13
CA ASN A 148 13.84 -6.94 -17.94
C ASN A 148 15.35 -7.03 -17.63
N ALA A 149 15.87 -6.18 -16.76
CA ALA A 149 17.23 -6.24 -16.24
C ALA A 149 17.39 -7.14 -15.00
N LEU A 150 16.29 -7.63 -14.43
CA LEU A 150 16.23 -8.41 -13.19
C LEU A 150 16.17 -9.92 -13.45
N ASP A 151 16.44 -10.73 -12.42
CA ASP A 151 16.26 -12.19 -12.46
C ASP A 151 14.81 -12.58 -12.19
N ARG A 152 14.11 -11.82 -11.32
CA ARG A 152 12.67 -11.96 -11.03
C ARG A 152 12.04 -10.60 -10.74
N VAL A 153 10.76 -10.49 -10.99
CA VAL A 153 9.93 -9.32 -10.61
C VAL A 153 8.79 -9.81 -9.72
N ILE A 154 8.69 -9.28 -8.54
CA ILE A 154 7.56 -9.49 -7.64
C ILE A 154 6.50 -8.44 -7.94
N VAL A 155 5.26 -8.85 -8.03
CA VAL A 155 4.10 -7.98 -8.23
C VAL A 155 3.04 -8.28 -7.18
N PRO A 156 2.33 -7.25 -6.66
CA PRO A 156 1.37 -7.43 -5.57
C PRO A 156 0.03 -8.06 -6.00
N SER A 157 -0.25 -8.12 -7.32
CA SER A 157 -1.54 -8.60 -7.83
C SER A 157 -1.43 -9.13 -9.26
N GLN A 158 -2.39 -9.96 -9.66
CA GLN A 158 -2.53 -10.46 -11.03
C GLN A 158 -2.76 -9.31 -12.02
N ALA A 159 -3.54 -8.29 -11.60
CA ALA A 159 -3.76 -7.10 -12.40
C ALA A 159 -2.43 -6.41 -12.75
N MET A 160 -1.53 -6.28 -11.77
CA MET A 160 -0.20 -5.71 -11.99
C MET A 160 0.67 -6.60 -12.88
N ALA A 161 0.61 -7.93 -12.70
CA ALA A 161 1.31 -8.89 -13.57
C ALA A 161 0.87 -8.74 -15.04
N LYS A 162 -0.44 -8.64 -15.28
CA LYS A 162 -1.00 -8.41 -16.64
C LYS A 162 -0.58 -7.05 -17.19
N ARG A 163 -0.57 -6.01 -16.36
CA ARG A 163 -0.14 -4.66 -16.77
C ARG A 163 1.32 -4.66 -17.21
N LEU A 164 2.23 -5.25 -16.47
CA LEU A 164 3.65 -5.35 -16.84
C LEU A 164 3.84 -6.22 -18.09
N ALA A 165 3.05 -7.30 -18.26
CA ALA A 165 3.07 -8.09 -19.49
C ALA A 165 2.72 -7.24 -20.71
N SER A 166 1.68 -6.38 -20.60
CA SER A 166 1.28 -5.47 -21.69
C SER A 166 2.34 -4.41 -22.03
N TYR A 167 3.29 -4.13 -21.12
CA TYR A 167 4.45 -3.26 -21.40
C TYR A 167 5.60 -3.99 -22.12
N GLY A 168 5.50 -5.31 -22.31
CA GLY A 168 6.54 -6.15 -22.88
C GLY A 168 7.63 -6.56 -21.88
N VAL A 169 7.27 -6.68 -20.59
CA VAL A 169 8.12 -7.29 -19.58
C VAL A 169 8.14 -8.80 -19.82
N THR A 170 9.32 -9.34 -20.10
CA THR A 170 9.56 -10.78 -20.35
C THR A 170 10.13 -11.50 -19.13
N THR A 171 10.74 -10.80 -18.20
CA THR A 171 11.21 -11.38 -16.94
C THR A 171 10.07 -12.06 -16.20
N ARG A 172 10.34 -13.23 -15.62
CA ARG A 172 9.37 -14.00 -14.84
C ARG A 172 8.84 -13.15 -13.69
N ARG A 173 7.51 -13.04 -13.63
CA ARG A 173 6.77 -12.28 -12.61
C ARG A 173 6.18 -13.26 -11.59
N GLU A 174 6.39 -12.96 -10.32
CA GLU A 174 5.84 -13.73 -9.20
C GLU A 174 4.79 -12.87 -8.49
N ILE A 175 3.58 -13.41 -8.35
CA ILE A 175 2.51 -12.71 -7.62
C ILE A 175 2.69 -13.00 -6.13
N LEU A 176 3.16 -11.99 -5.42
CA LEU A 176 3.40 -12.06 -4.00
C LEU A 176 3.00 -10.71 -3.38
N PRO A 177 1.77 -10.61 -2.86
CA PRO A 177 1.30 -9.40 -2.19
C PRO A 177 2.02 -9.16 -0.88
N THR A 178 1.89 -7.96 -0.34
CA THR A 178 2.31 -7.65 1.02
C THR A 178 1.31 -8.24 2.01
N GLY A 179 1.80 -8.90 3.05
CA GLY A 179 0.98 -9.38 4.15
C GLY A 179 0.62 -8.29 5.16
N ILE A 180 -0.38 -8.57 5.97
CA ILE A 180 -0.79 -7.70 7.08
C ILE A 180 -0.72 -8.45 8.41
N PRO A 181 -0.39 -7.78 9.52
CA PRO A 181 -0.43 -8.34 10.87
C PRO A 181 -1.89 -8.42 11.35
N CYS A 182 -2.64 -9.45 10.92
CA CYS A 182 -4.07 -9.56 11.20
C CYS A 182 -4.41 -9.44 12.69
N ALA A 183 -3.59 -10.02 13.57
CA ALA A 183 -3.80 -9.95 15.02
C ALA A 183 -3.74 -8.52 15.58
N GLN A 184 -2.96 -7.63 14.98
CA GLN A 184 -2.86 -6.23 15.39
C GLN A 184 -4.17 -5.47 15.17
N PHE A 185 -4.92 -5.79 14.11
CA PHE A 185 -6.17 -5.12 13.78
C PHE A 185 -7.39 -5.74 14.45
N ALA A 186 -7.32 -7.01 14.85
CA ALA A 186 -8.45 -7.77 15.43
C ALA A 186 -8.86 -7.31 16.84
N GLY A 187 -8.08 -6.51 17.54
CA GLY A 187 -8.29 -6.15 18.95
C GLY A 187 -8.67 -4.70 19.22
N GLY A 188 -9.15 -3.94 18.23
CA GLY A 188 -9.43 -2.51 18.37
C GLY A 188 -10.60 -2.20 19.33
N ASN A 189 -10.44 -1.11 20.11
CA ASN A 189 -11.49 -0.59 21.00
C ASN A 189 -12.38 0.44 20.27
N GLY A 190 -13.24 -0.02 19.38
CA GLY A 190 -14.15 0.84 18.60
C GLY A 190 -15.12 1.67 19.45
N ALA A 191 -15.63 1.11 20.56
CA ALA A 191 -16.52 1.85 21.46
C ALA A 191 -15.79 3.04 22.11
N GLY A 192 -14.58 2.82 22.61
CA GLY A 192 -13.73 3.89 23.15
C GLY A 192 -13.39 4.95 22.12
N PHE A 193 -13.12 4.54 20.88
CA PHE A 193 -12.86 5.49 19.78
C PHE A 193 -14.07 6.35 19.46
N ARG A 194 -15.28 5.75 19.34
CA ARG A 194 -16.53 6.49 19.16
C ARG A 194 -16.77 7.49 20.30
N GLN A 195 -16.56 7.07 21.55
CA GLN A 195 -16.70 7.93 22.72
C GLN A 195 -15.78 9.15 22.67
N ARG A 196 -14.50 8.96 22.34
CA ARG A 196 -13.52 10.07 22.19
C ARG A 196 -13.95 11.09 21.14
N LEU A 197 -14.60 10.63 20.07
CA LEU A 197 -15.06 11.50 18.99
C LEU A 197 -16.51 12.02 19.19
N GLY A 198 -17.19 11.67 20.28
CA GLY A 198 -18.59 12.05 20.51
C GLY A 198 -19.58 11.43 19.52
N ILE A 199 -19.25 10.22 18.99
CA ILE A 199 -20.09 9.49 18.04
C ILE A 199 -21.03 8.56 18.82
N SER A 200 -22.35 8.68 18.60
CA SER A 200 -23.33 7.78 19.21
C SER A 200 -23.03 6.31 18.88
N PRO A 201 -23.19 5.36 19.82
CA PRO A 201 -23.02 3.93 19.55
C PRO A 201 -23.91 3.39 18.42
N THR A 202 -25.05 4.02 18.16
CA THR A 202 -26.02 3.60 17.14
C THR A 202 -25.86 4.33 15.81
N ARG A 203 -25.04 5.38 15.74
CA ARG A 203 -24.82 6.14 14.51
C ARG A 203 -24.16 5.30 13.44
N PRO A 204 -24.71 5.22 12.21
CA PRO A 204 -24.07 4.51 11.11
C PRO A 204 -22.78 5.20 10.69
N VAL A 205 -21.66 4.45 10.72
CA VAL A 205 -20.32 4.97 10.40
C VAL A 205 -19.71 4.23 9.21
N ALA A 206 -19.49 4.96 8.11
CA ALA A 206 -18.63 4.56 7.01
C ALA A 206 -17.22 5.13 7.23
N LEU A 207 -16.17 4.37 6.96
CA LEU A 207 -14.77 4.75 7.18
C LEU A 207 -13.96 4.65 5.89
N TYR A 208 -13.20 5.68 5.60
CA TYR A 208 -12.07 5.64 4.68
C TYR A 208 -10.77 5.83 5.45
N VAL A 209 -9.75 5.02 5.13
CA VAL A 209 -8.37 5.18 5.65
C VAL A 209 -7.41 5.26 4.49
N GLY A 210 -6.49 6.22 4.54
CA GLY A 210 -5.42 6.34 3.56
C GLY A 210 -4.96 7.76 3.31
N ARG A 211 -3.97 7.92 2.42
CA ARG A 211 -3.49 9.24 2.01
C ARG A 211 -4.65 10.05 1.41
N VAL A 212 -4.84 11.28 1.87
CA VAL A 212 -5.87 12.19 1.36
C VAL A 212 -5.33 12.88 0.10
N ALA A 213 -5.42 12.16 -1.04
CA ALA A 213 -4.88 12.56 -2.32
C ALA A 213 -5.91 12.39 -3.44
N PHE A 214 -5.75 13.12 -4.53
CA PHE A 214 -6.74 13.16 -5.63
C PHE A 214 -6.92 11.80 -6.30
N GLU A 215 -5.85 11.04 -6.46
CA GLU A 215 -5.87 9.70 -7.06
C GLU A 215 -6.64 8.66 -6.22
N LYS A 216 -6.90 8.97 -4.94
CA LYS A 216 -7.69 8.09 -4.04
C LYS A 216 -9.19 8.25 -4.21
N ASN A 217 -9.62 9.20 -5.03
CA ASN A 217 -11.02 9.39 -5.40
C ASN A 217 -11.99 9.57 -4.21
N ILE A 218 -11.51 10.24 -3.13
CA ILE A 218 -12.32 10.48 -1.91
C ILE A 218 -13.53 11.37 -2.20
N SER A 219 -13.40 12.26 -3.20
CA SER A 219 -14.52 13.10 -3.68
C SER A 219 -15.74 12.27 -4.10
N PHE A 220 -15.53 11.08 -4.68
CA PHE A 220 -16.58 10.13 -5.00
C PHE A 220 -17.29 9.63 -3.72
N LEU A 221 -16.56 9.30 -2.65
CA LEU A 221 -17.13 8.85 -1.39
C LEU A 221 -17.96 9.95 -0.71
N ILE A 222 -17.50 11.21 -0.78
CA ILE A 222 -18.26 12.37 -0.29
C ILE A 222 -19.56 12.53 -1.10
N GLU A 223 -19.52 12.39 -2.41
CA GLU A 223 -20.73 12.43 -3.25
C GLU A 223 -21.67 11.27 -2.95
N ALA A 224 -21.16 10.05 -2.78
CA ALA A 224 -21.97 8.90 -2.38
C ALA A 224 -22.63 9.12 -1.01
N THR A 225 -21.90 9.71 -0.04
CA THR A 225 -22.45 10.06 1.28
C THR A 225 -23.55 11.11 1.18
N ASP A 226 -23.39 12.14 0.34
CA ASP A 226 -24.41 13.15 0.08
C ASP A 226 -25.72 12.54 -0.44
N ARG A 227 -25.63 11.56 -1.31
CA ARG A 227 -26.78 10.82 -1.84
C ARG A 227 -27.39 9.89 -0.80
N ALA A 228 -26.58 9.15 -0.05
CA ALA A 228 -27.03 8.21 0.97
C ALA A 228 -27.77 8.89 2.12
N ARG A 229 -27.43 10.14 2.48
CA ARG A 229 -28.14 10.87 3.54
C ARG A 229 -29.61 11.13 3.25
N ALA A 230 -30.05 11.01 2.01
CA ALA A 230 -31.48 11.15 1.68
C ALA A 230 -32.33 10.02 2.30
N THR A 231 -31.77 8.82 2.43
CA THR A 231 -32.42 7.64 3.04
C THR A 231 -31.84 7.30 4.41
N LEU A 232 -30.62 7.73 4.71
CA LEU A 232 -29.92 7.51 5.98
C LEU A 232 -29.33 8.84 6.50
N PRO A 233 -30.17 9.75 7.04
CA PRO A 233 -29.78 11.14 7.40
C PRO A 233 -28.58 11.20 8.37
N ASP A 234 -28.47 10.23 9.29
CA ASP A 234 -27.44 10.20 10.33
C ASP A 234 -26.12 9.54 9.88
N VAL A 235 -25.99 9.12 8.59
CA VAL A 235 -24.75 8.51 8.10
C VAL A 235 -23.56 9.43 8.34
N LEU A 236 -22.47 8.87 8.85
CA LEU A 236 -21.20 9.57 9.06
C LEU A 236 -20.10 8.92 8.24
N LEU A 237 -19.49 9.66 7.34
CA LEU A 237 -18.24 9.28 6.68
C LEU A 237 -17.06 9.83 7.50
N LEU A 238 -16.26 8.93 8.08
CA LEU A 238 -14.97 9.26 8.66
C LEU A 238 -13.87 9.11 7.59
N ILE A 239 -13.02 10.11 7.46
CA ILE A 239 -11.87 10.10 6.55
C ILE A 239 -10.62 10.22 7.43
N ALA A 240 -9.87 9.13 7.60
CA ALA A 240 -8.66 9.10 8.40
C ALA A 240 -7.41 9.16 7.52
N GLY A 241 -6.61 10.19 7.72
CA GLY A 241 -5.35 10.39 7.02
C GLY A 241 -5.07 11.84 6.62
N GLU A 242 -3.89 12.05 6.04
CA GLU A 242 -3.39 13.35 5.61
C GLU A 242 -3.04 13.35 4.13
N GLY A 243 -2.93 14.53 3.54
CA GLY A 243 -2.47 14.69 2.18
C GLY A 243 -2.97 15.95 1.45
N PRO A 244 -2.50 16.15 0.21
CA PRO A 244 -2.67 17.40 -0.52
C PRO A 244 -4.12 17.72 -0.93
N ALA A 245 -5.02 16.75 -0.94
CA ALA A 245 -6.42 16.97 -1.32
C ALA A 245 -7.30 17.50 -0.17
N ARG A 246 -6.78 17.57 1.09
CA ARG A 246 -7.59 17.91 2.28
C ARG A 246 -8.39 19.22 2.12
N ALA A 247 -7.74 20.27 1.65
CA ALA A 247 -8.42 21.57 1.47
C ALA A 247 -9.55 21.51 0.42
N ALA A 248 -9.33 20.79 -0.68
CA ALA A 248 -10.34 20.61 -1.72
C ALA A 248 -11.55 19.79 -1.21
N LEU A 249 -11.29 18.73 -0.43
CA LEU A 249 -12.35 17.92 0.17
C LEU A 249 -13.14 18.73 1.22
N ALA A 250 -12.48 19.55 2.05
CA ALA A 250 -13.17 20.43 3.00
C ALA A 250 -14.09 21.42 2.29
N ALA A 251 -13.63 22.02 1.19
CA ALA A 251 -14.44 22.90 0.36
C ALA A 251 -15.66 22.17 -0.25
N GLN A 252 -15.49 20.92 -0.71
CA GLN A 252 -16.57 20.10 -1.25
C GLN A 252 -17.62 19.77 -0.15
N VAL A 253 -17.18 19.41 1.06
CA VAL A 253 -18.04 19.13 2.21
C VAL A 253 -18.87 20.37 2.56
N ALA A 254 -18.24 21.54 2.63
CA ALA A 254 -18.92 22.80 2.93
C ALA A 254 -19.92 23.17 1.83
N ALA A 255 -19.55 23.08 0.56
CA ALA A 255 -20.42 23.42 -0.58
C ALA A 255 -21.66 22.52 -0.67
N ARG A 256 -21.59 21.27 -0.16
CA ARG A 256 -22.71 20.33 -0.13
C ARG A 256 -23.51 20.34 1.21
N GLY A 257 -23.08 21.15 2.19
CA GLY A 257 -23.72 21.19 3.51
C GLY A 257 -23.61 19.86 4.27
N LEU A 258 -22.46 19.18 4.18
CA LEU A 258 -22.21 17.86 4.75
C LEU A 258 -21.40 17.90 6.07
N GLY A 259 -21.33 19.04 6.74
CA GLY A 259 -20.54 19.21 7.97
C GLY A 259 -20.86 18.21 9.07
N GLU A 260 -22.13 17.78 9.17
CA GLU A 260 -22.55 16.76 10.14
C GLU A 260 -22.36 15.31 9.64
N ASN A 261 -22.22 15.10 8.31
CA ASN A 261 -22.16 13.78 7.71
C ASN A 261 -20.73 13.35 7.29
N VAL A 262 -19.76 14.28 7.29
CA VAL A 262 -18.38 13.98 6.91
C VAL A 262 -17.44 14.60 7.94
N ARG A 263 -16.54 13.78 8.49
CA ARG A 263 -15.49 14.22 9.40
C ARG A 263 -14.13 13.74 8.94
N VAL A 264 -13.21 14.67 8.76
CA VAL A 264 -11.82 14.37 8.42
C VAL A 264 -11.00 14.32 9.70
N LEU A 265 -10.38 13.18 9.96
CA LEU A 265 -9.45 12.95 11.06
C LEU A 265 -8.03 13.25 10.57
N ASP A 266 -7.12 13.54 11.51
CA ASP A 266 -5.69 13.66 11.25
C ASP A 266 -5.03 12.28 11.09
N TYR A 267 -3.70 12.24 11.02
CA TYR A 267 -2.95 11.00 11.05
C TYR A 267 -3.26 10.23 12.36
N LEU A 268 -3.53 8.94 12.20
CA LEU A 268 -3.71 8.01 13.31
C LEU A 268 -2.51 7.05 13.38
N ASP A 269 -1.98 6.88 14.58
CA ASP A 269 -0.88 5.92 14.77
C ASP A 269 -1.33 4.51 14.40
N ARG A 270 -0.53 3.86 13.55
CA ARG A 270 -0.88 2.57 12.95
C ARG A 270 -0.94 1.43 13.97
N SER A 271 -0.19 1.53 15.06
CA SER A 271 -0.07 0.47 16.05
C SER A 271 -1.09 0.57 17.18
N THR A 272 -1.59 1.77 17.47
CA THR A 272 -2.43 2.04 18.63
C THR A 272 -3.83 2.56 18.27
N GLU A 273 -3.92 3.59 17.40
CA GLU A 273 -5.18 4.28 17.13
C GLU A 273 -5.93 3.71 15.92
N LEU A 274 -5.19 3.25 14.92
CA LEU A 274 -5.78 2.79 13.67
C LEU A 274 -6.62 1.51 13.84
N PRO A 275 -6.23 0.51 14.66
CA PRO A 275 -7.10 -0.63 14.97
C PRO A 275 -8.43 -0.19 15.63
N ASP A 276 -8.37 0.75 16.57
CA ASP A 276 -9.57 1.32 17.21
C ASP A 276 -10.48 2.02 16.19
N CYS A 277 -9.89 2.75 15.25
CA CYS A 277 -10.61 3.45 14.20
C CYS A 277 -11.35 2.48 13.26
N TYR A 278 -10.70 1.39 12.83
CA TYR A 278 -11.36 0.35 12.04
C TYR A 278 -12.50 -0.30 12.82
N ALA A 279 -12.28 -0.69 14.09
CA ALA A 279 -13.30 -1.29 14.95
C ALA A 279 -14.47 -0.34 15.30
N ALA A 280 -14.27 0.98 15.17
CA ALA A 280 -15.33 1.98 15.37
C ALA A 280 -16.27 2.10 14.18
N ALA A 281 -15.91 1.62 13.02
CA ALA A 281 -16.70 1.72 11.80
C ALA A 281 -17.65 0.52 11.64
N ASP A 282 -18.82 0.77 11.07
CA ASP A 282 -19.76 -0.29 10.65
C ASP A 282 -19.39 -0.82 9.26
N LEU A 283 -18.84 0.05 8.40
CA LEU A 283 -18.51 -0.25 7.01
C LEU A 283 -17.23 0.49 6.59
N PHE A 284 -16.29 -0.20 5.98
CA PHE A 284 -15.16 0.44 5.31
C PHE A 284 -15.52 0.73 3.86
N VAL A 285 -15.27 1.95 3.38
CA VAL A 285 -15.63 2.38 2.01
C VAL A 285 -14.39 2.82 1.23
N PHE A 286 -14.28 2.37 -0.04
CA PHE A 286 -13.08 2.64 -0.82
C PHE A 286 -13.38 2.80 -2.31
N ALA A 287 -12.86 3.85 -2.93
CA ALA A 287 -13.15 4.19 -4.33
C ALA A 287 -11.91 4.49 -5.19
N SER A 288 -10.70 4.16 -4.72
CA SER A 288 -9.48 4.34 -5.51
C SER A 288 -9.47 3.42 -6.73
N ARG A 289 -9.03 3.96 -7.88
CA ARG A 289 -8.92 3.21 -9.15
C ARG A 289 -7.49 2.77 -9.48
N THR A 290 -6.52 3.12 -8.66
CA THR A 290 -5.08 2.99 -8.98
C THR A 290 -4.31 2.11 -7.99
N GLU A 291 -5.02 1.40 -7.10
CA GLU A 291 -4.38 0.55 -6.10
C GLU A 291 -3.69 -0.65 -6.73
N THR A 292 -2.42 -0.82 -6.40
CA THR A 292 -1.67 -2.01 -6.81
C THR A 292 -2.03 -3.25 -6.00
N GLN A 293 -2.47 -3.04 -4.73
CA GLN A 293 -2.95 -4.10 -3.83
C GLN A 293 -4.16 -3.62 -3.00
N GLY A 294 -4.01 -2.59 -2.14
CA GLY A 294 -5.07 -2.10 -1.26
C GLY A 294 -4.97 -2.66 0.17
N LEU A 295 -3.82 -2.47 0.84
CA LEU A 295 -3.58 -2.97 2.21
C LEU A 295 -4.66 -2.56 3.21
N VAL A 296 -5.20 -1.35 3.08
CA VAL A 296 -6.23 -0.79 3.97
C VAL A 296 -7.55 -1.58 3.95
N LEU A 297 -7.87 -2.25 2.81
CA LEU A 297 -9.03 -3.15 2.73
C LEU A 297 -8.79 -4.39 3.60
N LEU A 298 -7.59 -4.95 3.53
CA LEU A 298 -7.21 -6.12 4.33
C LEU A 298 -7.17 -5.80 5.81
N GLU A 299 -6.70 -4.61 6.19
CA GLU A 299 -6.70 -4.12 7.56
C GLU A 299 -8.12 -3.99 8.12
N ALA A 300 -9.06 -3.40 7.34
CA ALA A 300 -10.46 -3.31 7.69
C ALA A 300 -11.08 -4.71 7.89
N LEU A 301 -10.83 -5.62 6.95
CA LEU A 301 -11.31 -7.02 7.04
C LEU A 301 -10.73 -7.75 8.26
N ALA A 302 -9.45 -7.55 8.58
CA ALA A 302 -8.83 -8.13 9.77
C ALA A 302 -9.43 -7.59 11.08
N ALA A 303 -9.85 -6.33 11.09
CA ALA A 303 -10.60 -5.72 12.20
C ALA A 303 -12.06 -6.22 12.31
N GLY A 304 -12.53 -7.04 11.36
CA GLY A 304 -13.93 -7.46 11.29
C GLY A 304 -14.86 -6.43 10.67
N THR A 305 -14.32 -5.38 10.05
CA THR A 305 -15.12 -4.32 9.41
C THR A 305 -15.35 -4.70 7.94
N PRO A 306 -16.63 -4.88 7.51
CA PRO A 306 -16.97 -5.18 6.13
C PRO A 306 -16.51 -4.08 5.17
N VAL A 307 -16.23 -4.44 3.92
CA VAL A 307 -15.73 -3.53 2.90
C VAL A 307 -16.72 -3.36 1.76
N LEU A 308 -17.05 -2.11 1.42
CA LEU A 308 -17.71 -1.72 0.17
C LEU A 308 -16.73 -0.93 -0.69
N ALA A 309 -16.40 -1.43 -1.89
CA ALA A 309 -15.40 -0.78 -2.72
C ALA A 309 -15.63 -0.94 -4.22
N LEU A 310 -14.93 -0.12 -5.02
CA LEU A 310 -14.78 -0.33 -6.47
C LEU A 310 -13.75 -1.45 -6.69
N ALA A 311 -14.08 -2.39 -7.60
CA ALA A 311 -13.22 -3.53 -7.92
C ALA A 311 -12.24 -3.17 -9.04
N GLU A 312 -11.26 -2.33 -8.73
CA GLU A 312 -10.29 -1.83 -9.70
C GLU A 312 -8.87 -2.31 -9.37
N MET A 313 -8.12 -2.69 -10.39
CA MET A 313 -6.73 -3.12 -10.24
C MET A 313 -6.53 -4.19 -9.13
N GLY A 314 -5.65 -3.95 -8.17
CA GLY A 314 -5.32 -4.88 -7.08
C GLY A 314 -6.46 -5.11 -6.08
N THR A 315 -7.39 -4.16 -5.94
CA THR A 315 -8.55 -4.32 -5.03
C THR A 315 -9.52 -5.39 -5.53
N ALA A 316 -9.61 -5.59 -6.86
CA ALA A 316 -10.51 -6.60 -7.44
C ALA A 316 -10.23 -8.02 -6.91
N GLU A 317 -8.98 -8.37 -6.66
CA GLU A 317 -8.60 -9.71 -6.14
C GLU A 317 -9.01 -9.89 -4.66
N ILE A 318 -8.98 -8.81 -3.88
CA ILE A 318 -9.43 -8.83 -2.49
C ILE A 318 -10.96 -8.93 -2.42
N LEU A 319 -11.66 -8.27 -3.33
CA LEU A 319 -13.12 -8.17 -3.32
C LEU A 319 -13.81 -9.40 -3.94
N ALA A 320 -13.18 -10.06 -4.92
CA ALA A 320 -13.78 -11.10 -5.74
C ALA A 320 -14.46 -12.25 -4.98
N PRO A 321 -13.95 -12.75 -3.82
CA PRO A 321 -14.62 -13.82 -3.09
C PRO A 321 -15.94 -13.44 -2.44
N GLY A 322 -16.21 -12.13 -2.20
CA GLY A 322 -17.42 -11.68 -1.52
C GLY A 322 -17.46 -11.99 -0.02
N GLU A 323 -16.37 -12.49 0.55
CA GLU A 323 -16.26 -12.85 1.97
C GLU A 323 -15.91 -11.61 2.83
N GLY A 324 -16.90 -10.98 3.42
CA GLY A 324 -16.73 -9.70 4.12
C GLY A 324 -16.65 -8.49 3.20
N THR A 325 -16.88 -8.67 1.89
CA THR A 325 -16.72 -7.62 0.87
C THR A 325 -17.95 -7.51 -0.03
N VAL A 326 -18.24 -6.28 -0.46
CA VAL A 326 -19.26 -5.96 -1.47
C VAL A 326 -18.61 -5.07 -2.53
N THR A 327 -18.86 -5.37 -3.79
CA THR A 327 -18.37 -4.59 -4.93
C THR A 327 -19.47 -3.68 -5.46
N SER A 328 -19.17 -2.42 -5.69
CA SER A 328 -20.05 -1.46 -6.35
C SER A 328 -19.61 -1.19 -7.80
N PRO A 329 -20.55 -0.91 -8.71
CA PRO A 329 -20.23 -0.22 -9.97
C PRO A 329 -19.55 1.14 -9.70
N ASP A 330 -18.78 1.63 -10.68
CA ASP A 330 -18.18 2.97 -10.62
C ASP A 330 -19.22 4.05 -10.94
N ASP A 331 -20.23 4.12 -10.06
CA ASP A 331 -21.32 5.08 -10.09
C ASP A 331 -21.67 5.52 -8.66
N PRO A 332 -21.60 6.83 -8.33
CA PRO A 332 -21.92 7.33 -6.98
C PRO A 332 -23.34 7.03 -6.52
N ILE A 333 -24.31 6.88 -7.43
CA ILE A 333 -25.71 6.56 -7.08
C ILE A 333 -25.80 5.11 -6.61
N ALA A 334 -25.24 4.18 -7.39
CA ALA A 334 -25.23 2.76 -7.05
C ALA A 334 -24.43 2.50 -5.76
N PHE A 335 -23.29 3.18 -5.60
CA PHE A 335 -22.47 3.09 -4.39
C PHE A 335 -23.23 3.60 -3.15
N ALA A 336 -23.92 4.72 -3.28
CA ALA A 336 -24.73 5.30 -2.19
C ALA A 336 -25.88 4.38 -1.76
N SER A 337 -26.58 3.76 -2.72
CA SER A 337 -27.63 2.79 -2.43
C SER A 337 -27.08 1.59 -1.67
N LEU A 338 -26.01 0.96 -2.17
CA LEU A 338 -25.37 -0.17 -1.49
C LEU A 338 -24.86 0.19 -0.10
N MET A 339 -24.29 1.40 0.07
CA MET A 339 -23.82 1.88 1.37
C MET A 339 -24.98 2.05 2.36
N ALA A 340 -26.10 2.63 1.93
CA ALA A 340 -27.28 2.80 2.77
C ALA A 340 -27.93 1.45 3.12
N ASP A 341 -28.06 0.54 2.15
CA ASP A 341 -28.62 -0.80 2.37
C ASP A 341 -27.79 -1.60 3.37
N LEU A 342 -26.46 -1.62 3.21
CA LEU A 342 -25.52 -2.30 4.12
C LEU A 342 -25.59 -1.72 5.53
N LEU A 343 -25.59 -0.39 5.68
CA LEU A 343 -25.65 0.26 7.00
C LEU A 343 -27.01 0.12 7.70
N THR A 344 -28.06 -0.18 6.95
CA THR A 344 -29.42 -0.37 7.48
C THR A 344 -29.72 -1.85 7.77
N ASP A 345 -29.31 -2.77 6.90
CA ASP A 345 -29.48 -4.22 7.10
C ASP A 345 -28.41 -4.77 8.05
N ARG A 346 -28.73 -4.74 9.33
CA ARG A 346 -27.84 -5.23 10.39
C ARG A 346 -27.52 -6.72 10.29
N ALA A 347 -28.40 -7.54 9.73
CA ALA A 347 -28.18 -8.97 9.56
C ALA A 347 -27.15 -9.24 8.45
N TRP A 348 -27.30 -8.57 7.31
CA TRP A 348 -26.34 -8.65 6.21
C TRP A 348 -24.97 -8.14 6.64
N LEU A 349 -24.91 -6.97 7.26
CA LEU A 349 -23.65 -6.38 7.73
C LEU A 349 -22.94 -7.30 8.74
N ALA A 350 -23.67 -7.89 9.70
CA ALA A 350 -23.10 -8.84 10.66
C ALA A 350 -22.62 -10.15 10.01
N ALA A 351 -23.26 -10.61 8.94
CA ALA A 351 -22.80 -11.77 8.19
C ALA A 351 -21.46 -11.51 7.50
N LEU A 352 -21.33 -10.35 6.85
CA LEU A 352 -20.08 -9.90 6.24
C LEU A 352 -18.97 -9.72 7.29
N ALA A 353 -19.28 -9.09 8.44
CA ALA A 353 -18.32 -8.87 9.52
C ALA A 353 -17.74 -10.18 10.07
N ARG A 354 -18.57 -11.24 10.19
CA ARG A 354 -18.10 -12.56 10.64
C ARG A 354 -17.17 -13.24 9.63
N ALA A 355 -17.36 -13.03 8.33
CA ALA A 355 -16.53 -13.62 7.27
C ALA A 355 -15.20 -12.88 7.08
N ALA A 356 -15.17 -11.59 7.34
CA ALA A 356 -14.07 -10.68 7.03
C ALA A 356 -12.71 -11.10 7.60
N PRO A 357 -12.55 -11.48 8.90
CA PRO A 357 -11.25 -11.86 9.45
C PRO A 357 -10.68 -13.14 8.83
N THR A 358 -11.53 -14.13 8.56
CA THR A 358 -11.11 -15.37 7.87
C THR A 358 -10.62 -15.07 6.46
N HIS A 359 -11.29 -14.16 5.77
CA HIS A 359 -10.84 -13.71 4.46
C HIS A 359 -9.48 -13.02 4.52
N ALA A 360 -9.29 -12.06 5.44
CA ALA A 360 -8.04 -11.33 5.63
C ALA A 360 -6.86 -12.25 5.96
N SER A 361 -7.08 -13.36 6.69
CA SER A 361 -6.01 -14.28 7.11
C SER A 361 -5.24 -14.91 5.94
N ARG A 362 -5.83 -14.94 4.74
CA ARG A 362 -5.16 -15.41 3.51
C ARG A 362 -4.00 -14.49 3.08
N TRP A 363 -3.97 -13.26 3.59
CA TRP A 363 -2.90 -12.29 3.40
C TRP A 363 -2.12 -12.05 4.70
N SER A 364 -1.98 -13.07 5.55
CA SER A 364 -1.19 -12.94 6.77
C SER A 364 0.28 -12.64 6.44
N ASP A 365 0.89 -11.77 7.22
CA ASP A 365 2.30 -11.39 7.10
C ASP A 365 3.24 -12.59 7.18
N GLN A 366 3.04 -13.50 8.14
CA GLN A 366 3.83 -14.72 8.26
C GLN A 366 3.71 -15.63 7.03
N GLY A 367 2.49 -15.89 6.55
CA GLY A 367 2.27 -16.75 5.39
C GLY A 367 2.95 -16.19 4.13
N LEU A 368 2.87 -14.87 3.92
CA LEU A 368 3.48 -14.22 2.76
C LEU A 368 4.99 -14.05 2.92
N ALA A 369 5.51 -13.87 4.14
CA ALA A 369 6.96 -13.88 4.39
C ALA A 369 7.56 -15.28 4.13
N GLY A 370 6.87 -16.36 4.50
CA GLY A 370 7.29 -17.72 4.17
C GLY A 370 7.37 -17.95 2.65
N ARG A 371 6.38 -17.45 1.89
CA ARG A 371 6.41 -17.50 0.42
C ARG A 371 7.57 -16.69 -0.17
N LEU A 372 7.89 -15.51 0.42
CA LEU A 372 9.02 -14.70 -0.03
C LEU A 372 10.36 -15.40 0.26
N ALA A 373 10.51 -16.01 1.44
CA ALA A 373 11.71 -16.77 1.79
C ALA A 373 11.94 -17.96 0.84
N HIS A 374 10.86 -18.68 0.47
CA HIS A 374 10.93 -19.75 -0.53
C HIS A 374 11.34 -19.21 -1.92
N LEU A 375 10.74 -18.09 -2.36
CA LEU A 375 11.13 -17.45 -3.62
C LEU A 375 12.61 -17.04 -3.65
N TYR A 376 13.15 -16.53 -2.55
CA TYR A 376 14.58 -16.23 -2.47
C TYR A 376 15.45 -17.48 -2.64
N SER A 377 15.05 -18.59 -2.00
CA SER A 377 15.75 -19.88 -2.14
C SER A 377 15.72 -20.40 -3.57
N ASP A 378 14.57 -20.29 -4.25
CA ASP A 378 14.42 -20.68 -5.66
C ASP A 378 15.29 -19.81 -6.60
N VAL A 379 15.37 -18.50 -6.32
CA VAL A 379 16.18 -17.58 -7.11
C VAL A 379 17.68 -17.90 -6.94
N LEU A 380 18.11 -18.18 -5.71
CA LEU A 380 19.49 -18.59 -5.44
C LEU A 380 19.86 -19.91 -6.10
N ALA A 381 19.00 -20.91 -6.03
CA ALA A 381 19.22 -22.22 -6.64
C ALA A 381 19.28 -22.15 -8.18
N GLY A 382 18.55 -21.22 -8.79
CA GLY A 382 18.51 -21.04 -10.25
C GLY A 382 19.51 -20.01 -10.79
N HIS A 383 20.31 -19.35 -9.93
CA HIS A 383 21.20 -18.28 -10.37
C HIS A 383 22.49 -18.82 -10.97
N ALA A 384 22.67 -18.61 -12.27
CA ALA A 384 23.98 -18.72 -12.91
C ALA A 384 24.66 -17.33 -12.89
N PRO A 385 25.90 -17.19 -12.38
CA PRO A 385 26.59 -15.90 -12.37
C PRO A 385 26.64 -15.29 -13.77
N ARG A 386 26.15 -14.08 -13.91
CA ARG A 386 26.24 -13.34 -15.17
C ARG A 386 27.70 -12.92 -15.40
N ASN A 387 28.30 -13.38 -16.51
CA ASN A 387 29.66 -12.98 -16.94
C ASN A 387 29.75 -11.50 -17.27
#